data_444610b6a3ad4956d7c250fb9795fc46
#
_entry.id   444610b6a3ad4956d7c250fb9795fc46
#
_cell.length_a   1.000
_cell.length_b   1.000
_cell.length_c   1.000
_cell.angle_alpha   90.00
_cell.angle_beta   90.00
_cell.angle_gamma   90.00
#
_symmetry.space_group_name_H-M   'P 1'
#
loop_
_entity.id
_entity.type
_entity.pdbx_description
1 polymer ?
#
loop_
_entity_poly.entity_id
_entity_poly.type
_entity_poly.pdbx_seq_one_letter_code
_entity_poly.pdbx_strand_id
1 'polypeptide(L)'
;VADRFSLTTKGRYCLIGGADVPCLADLSSSASIELRRVTDGPLPEAETRITCYLDNIGMVDGVVLHGRPRGFVFQVVGSAERRSRIEARLTWLRSAGERDDQREATRIVPVHREVRVQLYGDRISEAVVADLSMTGAALLLSERPEIGTTVTVGKRYATVVRHTPDGVGVAFRMPFGPLTFNERVIL
;
A
#
# COMPACT_ATOMS: atom_id res chain seq x y z
N VAL A 1 -6.35 -31.18 1.10
CA VAL A 1 -6.99 -29.91 1.53
C VAL A 1 -5.88 -28.90 1.57
N ALA A 2 -5.75 -28.07 0.50
CA ALA A 2 -4.72 -27.04 0.41
C ALA A 2 -5.08 -25.94 1.39
N ASP A 3 -4.20 -25.68 2.32
CA ASP A 3 -4.24 -24.54 3.23
C ASP A 3 -4.13 -23.27 2.35
N ARG A 4 -5.27 -22.60 2.11
CA ARG A 4 -5.29 -21.32 1.43
C ARG A 4 -4.78 -20.29 2.41
N PHE A 5 -3.55 -19.87 2.26
CA PHE A 5 -3.07 -18.65 2.91
C PHE A 5 -3.98 -17.50 2.49
N SER A 6 -4.89 -17.15 3.38
CA SER A 6 -5.76 -15.99 3.18
C SER A 6 -4.93 -14.73 3.41
N LEU A 7 -4.57 -14.05 2.33
CA LEU A 7 -3.91 -12.76 2.41
C LEU A 7 -4.95 -11.70 2.75
N THR A 8 -4.99 -11.27 3.99
CA THR A 8 -5.94 -10.26 4.47
C THR A 8 -5.25 -8.91 4.62
N THR A 9 -5.87 -7.84 4.10
CA THR A 9 -5.41 -6.46 4.30
C THR A 9 -6.52 -5.60 4.89
N LYS A 10 -6.13 -4.53 5.58
CA LYS A 10 -7.06 -3.51 6.07
C LYS A 10 -7.43 -2.56 4.94
N GLY A 11 -8.57 -1.92 5.09
CA GLY A 11 -9.02 -0.91 4.15
C GLY A 11 -10.30 -0.24 4.59
N ARG A 12 -10.90 0.46 3.66
CA ARG A 12 -12.21 1.09 3.79
C ARG A 12 -12.92 1.09 2.45
N TYR A 13 -14.22 0.98 2.47
CA TYR A 13 -15.05 1.16 1.28
C TYR A 13 -16.00 2.33 1.47
N CYS A 14 -16.33 2.97 0.37
CA CYS A 14 -17.27 4.08 0.33
C CYS A 14 -18.44 3.72 -0.58
N LEU A 15 -19.65 3.95 -0.10
CA LEU A 15 -20.86 3.94 -0.90
C LEU A 15 -21.15 5.35 -1.40
N ILE A 16 -21.74 5.49 -2.57
CA ILE A 16 -22.07 6.79 -3.17
C ILE A 16 -22.87 7.63 -2.17
N GLY A 17 -22.30 8.78 -1.79
CA GLY A 17 -22.91 9.70 -0.81
C GLY A 17 -22.86 9.25 0.64
N GLY A 18 -22.13 8.17 0.96
CA GLY A 18 -21.97 7.62 2.30
C GLY A 18 -20.63 7.91 2.96
N ALA A 19 -20.53 7.57 4.23
CA ALA A 19 -19.27 7.62 4.98
C ALA A 19 -18.40 6.40 4.64
N ASP A 20 -17.09 6.56 4.83
CA ASP A 20 -16.12 5.46 4.72
C ASP A 20 -16.37 4.41 5.81
N VAL A 21 -16.49 3.16 5.41
CA VAL A 21 -16.66 2.02 6.32
C VAL A 21 -15.37 1.21 6.40
N PRO A 22 -14.75 1.08 7.60
CA PRO A 22 -13.56 0.26 7.79
C PRO A 22 -13.84 -1.21 7.49
N CYS A 23 -12.93 -1.85 6.78
CA CYS A 23 -13.07 -3.26 6.37
C CYS A 23 -11.74 -4.03 6.38
N LEU A 24 -11.88 -5.35 6.30
CA LEU A 24 -10.81 -6.28 5.98
C LEU A 24 -11.11 -6.90 4.61
N ALA A 25 -10.11 -6.91 3.74
CA ALA A 25 -10.20 -7.49 2.41
C ALA A 25 -9.46 -8.83 2.37
N ASP A 26 -10.09 -9.86 1.83
CA ASP A 26 -9.43 -11.11 1.46
C ASP A 26 -8.97 -11.00 0.00
N LEU A 27 -7.67 -11.09 -0.18
CA LEU A 27 -6.98 -10.90 -1.46
C LEU A 27 -6.61 -12.23 -2.13
N SER A 28 -7.32 -13.30 -1.86
CA SER A 28 -7.07 -14.63 -2.45
C SER A 28 -7.25 -14.66 -3.98
N SER A 29 -8.00 -13.71 -4.53
CA SER A 29 -8.24 -13.57 -5.98
C SER A 29 -8.02 -12.12 -6.42
N SER A 30 -7.49 -11.92 -7.64
CA SER A 30 -7.38 -10.62 -8.28
C SER A 30 -8.65 -10.20 -9.05
N ALA A 31 -9.48 -11.17 -9.39
CA ALA A 31 -10.71 -10.92 -10.14
C ALA A 31 -11.88 -10.53 -9.22
N SER A 32 -11.94 -11.11 -8.03
CA SER A 32 -12.96 -10.80 -7.03
C SER A 32 -12.36 -10.73 -5.64
N ILE A 33 -12.80 -9.77 -4.86
CA ILE A 33 -12.31 -9.51 -3.51
C ILE A 33 -13.48 -9.65 -2.55
N GLU A 34 -13.30 -10.37 -1.47
CA GLU A 34 -14.24 -10.42 -0.36
C GLU A 34 -13.88 -9.35 0.67
N LEU A 35 -14.82 -8.48 0.99
CA LEU A 35 -14.71 -7.49 2.06
C LEU A 35 -15.56 -7.89 3.25
N ARG A 36 -14.99 -7.76 4.45
CA ARG A 36 -15.70 -7.90 5.72
C ARG A 36 -15.61 -6.58 6.48
N ARG A 37 -16.75 -6.00 6.85
CA ARG A 37 -16.77 -4.78 7.67
C ARG A 37 -16.24 -5.05 9.09
N VAL A 38 -15.48 -4.11 9.61
CA VAL A 38 -14.92 -4.17 10.97
C VAL A 38 -15.90 -3.57 11.98
N THR A 39 -16.62 -2.52 11.58
CA THR A 39 -17.64 -1.83 12.39
C THR A 39 -19.00 -2.00 11.75
N ASP A 40 -20.05 -1.73 12.51
CA ASP A 40 -21.38 -1.68 11.93
C ASP A 40 -21.49 -0.51 10.95
N GLY A 41 -22.06 -0.78 9.78
CA GLY A 41 -22.21 0.17 8.69
C GLY A 41 -23.04 -0.43 7.57
N PRO A 42 -23.44 0.37 6.59
CA PRO A 42 -24.25 -0.10 5.49
C PRO A 42 -23.50 -1.13 4.65
N LEU A 43 -24.21 -2.17 4.23
CA LEU A 43 -23.72 -3.13 3.24
C LEU A 43 -24.36 -2.79 1.88
N PRO A 44 -23.57 -2.79 0.81
CA PRO A 44 -24.09 -2.56 -0.53
C PRO A 44 -24.92 -3.74 -1.02
N GLU A 45 -25.94 -3.46 -1.81
CA GLU A 45 -26.70 -4.46 -2.56
C GLU A 45 -25.89 -4.99 -3.75
N ALA A 46 -26.29 -6.13 -4.30
CA ALA A 46 -25.71 -6.63 -5.56
C ALA A 46 -25.82 -5.57 -6.69
N GLU A 47 -24.88 -5.61 -7.62
CA GLU A 47 -24.75 -4.67 -8.73
C GLU A 47 -24.40 -3.23 -8.36
N THR A 48 -24.28 -2.90 -7.07
CA THR A 48 -23.83 -1.58 -6.61
C THR A 48 -22.36 -1.37 -6.99
N ARG A 49 -22.05 -0.19 -7.53
CA ARG A 49 -20.65 0.25 -7.73
C ARG A 49 -20.08 0.75 -6.41
N ILE A 50 -18.88 0.31 -6.13
CA ILE A 50 -18.14 0.70 -4.92
C ILE A 50 -16.72 1.14 -5.28
N THR A 51 -16.17 1.99 -4.44
CA THR A 51 -14.75 2.30 -4.43
C THR A 51 -14.19 1.91 -3.06
N CYS A 52 -13.09 1.16 -3.08
CA CYS A 52 -12.38 0.74 -1.88
C CYS A 52 -10.97 1.31 -1.89
N TYR A 53 -10.47 1.68 -0.72
CA TYR A 53 -9.06 1.91 -0.51
C TYR A 53 -8.52 0.79 0.37
N LEU A 54 -7.62 -0.02 -0.20
CA LEU A 54 -7.02 -1.16 0.48
C LEU A 54 -5.55 -0.89 0.76
N ASP A 55 -5.12 -1.13 1.99
CA ASP A 55 -3.72 -0.95 2.38
C ASP A 55 -2.81 -1.81 1.51
N ASN A 56 -1.69 -1.25 1.09
CA ASN A 56 -0.72 -1.87 0.17
C ASN A 56 -1.22 -2.12 -1.26
N ILE A 57 -2.50 -1.93 -1.57
CA ILE A 57 -3.08 -2.07 -2.92
C ILE A 57 -3.41 -0.72 -3.52
N GLY A 58 -3.98 0.19 -2.72
CA GLY A 58 -4.50 1.47 -3.14
C GLY A 58 -5.99 1.43 -3.47
N MET A 59 -6.41 2.34 -4.33
CA MET A 59 -7.80 2.49 -4.71
C MET A 59 -8.23 1.43 -5.72
N VAL A 60 -9.32 0.73 -5.42
CA VAL A 60 -9.90 -0.34 -6.24
C VAL A 60 -11.38 -0.04 -6.46
N ASP A 61 -11.79 0.01 -7.70
CA ASP A 61 -13.20 0.13 -8.08
C ASP A 61 -13.77 -1.24 -8.41
N GLY A 62 -15.02 -1.45 -8.06
CA GLY A 62 -15.68 -2.72 -8.29
C GLY A 62 -17.19 -2.64 -8.38
N VAL A 63 -17.78 -3.78 -8.73
CA VAL A 63 -19.21 -4.01 -8.73
C VAL A 63 -19.51 -5.18 -7.79
N VAL A 64 -20.43 -4.97 -6.85
CA VAL A 64 -20.81 -5.99 -5.88
C VAL A 64 -21.50 -7.15 -6.60
N LEU A 65 -21.02 -8.37 -6.36
CA LEU A 65 -21.57 -9.59 -6.91
C LEU A 65 -22.67 -10.14 -6.00
N HIS A 66 -22.39 -10.25 -4.72
CA HIS A 66 -23.34 -10.74 -3.73
C HIS A 66 -22.94 -10.36 -2.31
N GLY A 67 -23.93 -10.28 -1.43
CA GLY A 67 -23.74 -10.00 -0.01
C GLY A 67 -23.25 -11.22 0.79
N ARG A 68 -22.71 -10.95 1.97
CA ARG A 68 -22.36 -11.89 3.04
C ARG A 68 -22.92 -11.36 4.37
N PRO A 69 -23.06 -12.17 5.42
CA PRO A 69 -23.64 -11.71 6.70
C PRO A 69 -22.94 -10.49 7.31
N ARG A 70 -21.64 -10.34 7.10
CA ARG A 70 -20.83 -9.20 7.61
C ARG A 70 -19.99 -8.53 6.53
N GLY A 71 -20.35 -8.70 5.26
CA GLY A 71 -19.55 -8.18 4.16
C GLY A 71 -20.19 -8.44 2.81
N PHE A 72 -19.37 -8.46 1.78
CA PHE A 72 -19.80 -8.71 0.41
C PHE A 72 -18.60 -9.12 -0.44
N VAL A 73 -18.89 -9.70 -1.59
CA VAL A 73 -17.90 -10.00 -2.63
C VAL A 73 -18.13 -9.05 -3.79
N PHE A 74 -17.08 -8.44 -4.29
CA PHE A 74 -17.14 -7.57 -5.45
C PHE A 74 -16.14 -7.98 -6.53
N GLN A 75 -16.50 -7.74 -7.78
CA GLN A 75 -15.62 -7.90 -8.93
C GLN A 75 -14.84 -6.62 -9.17
N VAL A 76 -13.53 -6.72 -9.33
CA VAL A 76 -12.68 -5.59 -9.68
C VAL A 76 -12.96 -5.14 -11.11
N VAL A 77 -13.24 -3.85 -11.28
CA VAL A 77 -13.46 -3.22 -12.59
C VAL A 77 -12.36 -2.18 -12.88
N GLY A 78 -12.13 -1.93 -14.17
CA GLY A 78 -11.13 -0.94 -14.60
C GLY A 78 -10.44 -1.38 -15.89
N SER A 79 -9.50 -0.54 -16.35
CA SER A 79 -8.70 -0.85 -17.55
C SER A 79 -7.83 -2.09 -17.35
N ALA A 80 -7.41 -2.71 -18.45
CA ALA A 80 -6.53 -3.87 -18.41
C ALA A 80 -5.23 -3.57 -17.65
N GLU A 81 -4.66 -2.37 -17.84
CA GLU A 81 -3.45 -1.95 -17.15
C GLU A 81 -3.67 -1.81 -15.63
N ARG A 82 -4.82 -1.30 -15.22
CA ARG A 82 -5.16 -1.16 -13.80
C ARG A 82 -5.30 -2.52 -13.12
N ARG A 83 -6.00 -3.44 -13.76
CA ARG A 83 -6.13 -4.83 -13.27
C ARG A 83 -4.78 -5.53 -13.19
N SER A 84 -3.95 -5.40 -14.23
CA SER A 84 -2.60 -5.97 -14.26
C SER A 84 -1.73 -5.43 -13.10
N ARG A 85 -1.82 -4.13 -12.79
CA ARG A 85 -1.09 -3.54 -11.65
C ARG A 85 -1.58 -4.08 -10.31
N ILE A 86 -2.88 -4.25 -10.13
CA ILE A 86 -3.45 -4.86 -8.92
C ILE A 86 -2.96 -6.30 -8.77
N GLU A 87 -3.01 -7.09 -9.85
CA GLU A 87 -2.57 -8.48 -9.86
C GLU A 87 -1.08 -8.65 -9.55
N ALA A 88 -0.23 -7.83 -10.17
CA ALA A 88 1.20 -7.82 -9.89
C ALA A 88 1.49 -7.51 -8.41
N ARG A 89 0.72 -6.58 -7.82
CA ARG A 89 0.85 -6.22 -6.41
C ARG A 89 0.36 -7.33 -5.47
N LEU A 90 -0.74 -8.00 -5.82
CA LEU A 90 -1.22 -9.16 -5.08
C LEU A 90 -0.23 -10.32 -5.12
N THR A 91 0.35 -10.60 -6.27
CA THR A 91 1.39 -11.62 -6.44
C THR A 91 2.61 -11.31 -5.58
N TRP A 92 3.04 -10.06 -5.55
CA TRP A 92 4.14 -9.63 -4.70
C TRP A 92 3.81 -9.78 -3.21
N LEU A 93 2.62 -9.37 -2.76
CA LEU A 93 2.20 -9.50 -1.36
C LEU A 93 2.14 -10.97 -0.92
N ARG A 94 1.67 -11.87 -1.78
CA ARG A 94 1.66 -13.31 -1.51
C ARG A 94 3.09 -13.85 -1.34
N SER A 95 3.99 -13.50 -2.26
CA SER A 95 5.38 -13.94 -2.17
C SER A 95 6.14 -13.31 -0.99
N ALA A 96 5.77 -12.11 -0.55
CA ALA A 96 6.34 -11.47 0.63
C ALA A 96 5.83 -12.09 1.93
N GLY A 97 4.58 -12.57 1.97
CA GLY A 97 4.01 -13.29 3.12
C GLY A 97 4.59 -14.68 3.33
N GLU A 98 5.08 -15.33 2.28
CA GLU A 98 5.76 -16.62 2.35
C GLU A 98 7.22 -16.50 2.83
N ARG A 99 7.78 -15.28 2.83
CA ARG A 99 9.13 -14.98 3.30
C ARG A 99 9.05 -14.29 4.64
N ASP A 100 9.13 -15.07 5.71
CA ASP A 100 9.13 -14.59 7.10
C ASP A 100 10.41 -13.79 7.48
N ASP A 101 11.17 -13.35 6.48
CA ASP A 101 12.38 -12.58 6.69
C ASP A 101 12.31 -11.24 5.95
N GLN A 102 11.89 -10.19 6.69
CA GLN A 102 11.87 -8.79 6.22
C GLN A 102 13.24 -8.26 5.74
N ARG A 103 14.29 -9.07 5.80
CA ARG A 103 15.66 -8.73 5.39
C ARG A 103 15.94 -9.01 3.92
N GLU A 104 15.09 -9.75 3.22
CA GLU A 104 15.30 -10.11 1.80
C GLU A 104 14.53 -9.28 0.77
N ALA A 105 13.90 -8.17 1.15
CA ALA A 105 13.37 -7.24 0.16
C ALA A 105 14.52 -6.70 -0.69
N THR A 106 14.52 -7.01 -1.98
CA THR A 106 15.52 -6.50 -2.94
C THR A 106 15.69 -5.01 -2.74
N ARG A 107 16.90 -4.59 -2.41
CA ARG A 107 17.28 -3.20 -2.26
C ARG A 107 18.08 -2.77 -3.48
N ILE A 108 17.79 -1.57 -3.95
CA ILE A 108 18.49 -0.94 -5.04
C ILE A 108 19.04 0.40 -4.58
N VAL A 109 20.09 0.84 -5.24
CA VAL A 109 20.55 2.23 -5.15
C VAL A 109 20.03 2.93 -6.40
N PRO A 110 19.08 3.87 -6.29
CA PRO A 110 18.52 4.51 -7.46
C PRO A 110 19.55 5.42 -8.15
N VAL A 111 19.41 5.60 -9.47
CA VAL A 111 20.27 6.49 -10.25
C VAL A 111 20.12 7.94 -9.76
N HIS A 112 18.89 8.36 -9.49
CA HIS A 112 18.59 9.68 -8.91
C HIS A 112 18.44 9.54 -7.39
N ARG A 113 19.49 9.94 -6.68
CA ARG A 113 19.59 9.77 -5.23
C ARG A 113 19.14 10.98 -4.43
N GLU A 114 19.19 12.15 -5.01
CA GLU A 114 18.79 13.39 -4.34
C GLU A 114 17.29 13.48 -4.25
N VAL A 115 16.77 13.76 -3.07
CA VAL A 115 15.34 13.84 -2.80
C VAL A 115 15.02 14.90 -1.76
N ARG A 116 13.92 15.60 -1.96
CA ARG A 116 13.37 16.53 -0.97
C ARG A 116 12.51 15.76 0.03
N VAL A 117 12.76 16.00 1.30
CA VAL A 117 11.97 15.46 2.39
C VAL A 117 11.23 16.59 3.06
N GLN A 118 9.90 16.56 2.96
CA GLN A 118 9.03 17.48 3.70
C GLN A 118 8.80 16.92 5.09
N LEU A 119 9.24 17.65 6.08
CA LEU A 119 9.09 17.38 7.49
C LEU A 119 7.85 18.10 8.06
N TYR A 120 7.58 17.92 9.34
CA TYR A 120 6.49 18.59 10.01
C TYR A 120 6.61 20.14 9.89
N GLY A 121 5.48 20.83 9.65
CA GLY A 121 5.42 22.29 9.62
C GLY A 121 6.05 22.93 8.38
N ASP A 122 5.88 22.34 7.19
CA ASP A 122 6.36 22.83 5.89
C ASP A 122 7.90 22.96 5.77
N ARG A 123 8.63 22.40 6.72
CA ARG A 123 10.09 22.35 6.63
C ARG A 123 10.50 21.33 5.57
N ILE A 124 11.31 21.81 4.62
CA ILE A 124 11.87 20.97 3.57
C ILE A 124 13.36 20.79 3.85
N SER A 125 13.82 19.55 3.84
CA SER A 125 15.22 19.20 3.94
C SER A 125 15.63 18.38 2.73
N GLU A 126 16.86 18.57 2.26
CA GLU A 126 17.41 17.74 1.20
C GLU A 126 18.04 16.48 1.81
N ALA A 127 17.82 15.38 1.17
CA ALA A 127 18.33 14.08 1.59
C ALA A 127 18.91 13.31 0.40
N VAL A 128 19.75 12.33 0.71
CA VAL A 128 20.26 11.40 -0.29
C VAL A 128 19.74 10.00 0.02
N VAL A 129 19.16 9.35 -0.97
CA VAL A 129 18.72 7.96 -0.85
C VAL A 129 19.96 7.05 -0.79
N ALA A 130 20.16 6.41 0.35
CA ALA A 130 21.24 5.45 0.54
C ALA A 130 20.87 4.11 -0.11
N ASP A 131 19.69 3.61 0.18
CA ASP A 131 19.10 2.44 -0.46
C ASP A 131 17.56 2.58 -0.51
N LEU A 132 16.93 1.86 -1.42
CA LEU A 132 15.51 1.86 -1.68
C LEU A 132 15.01 0.43 -1.82
N SER A 133 13.92 0.12 -1.14
CA SER A 133 13.14 -1.09 -1.33
C SER A 133 11.74 -0.74 -1.83
N MET A 134 10.95 -1.73 -2.20
CA MET A 134 9.56 -1.49 -2.59
C MET A 134 8.73 -0.85 -1.48
N THR A 135 9.08 -1.10 -0.21
CA THR A 135 8.29 -0.69 0.96
C THR A 135 8.88 0.49 1.72
N GLY A 136 10.11 0.91 1.42
CA GLY A 136 10.75 1.97 2.18
C GLY A 136 12.11 2.37 1.63
N ALA A 137 12.74 3.32 2.29
CA ALA A 137 14.07 3.84 1.94
C ALA A 137 14.92 4.09 3.19
N ALA A 138 16.23 3.99 3.01
CA ALA A 138 17.19 4.59 3.92
C ALA A 138 17.65 5.94 3.33
N LEU A 139 17.53 6.99 4.12
CA LEU A 139 17.84 8.37 3.74
C LEU A 139 19.00 8.88 4.57
N LEU A 140 19.99 9.43 3.92
CA LEU A 140 21.02 10.25 4.56
C LEU A 140 20.40 11.64 4.75
N LEU A 141 20.17 12.03 5.99
CA LEU A 141 19.47 13.24 6.37
C LEU A 141 20.06 13.78 7.66
N SER A 142 20.41 15.07 7.67
CA SER A 142 20.98 15.71 8.86
C SER A 142 19.98 15.82 10.00
N GLU A 143 18.73 16.06 9.65
CA GLU A 143 17.65 16.12 10.64
C GLU A 143 17.19 14.72 11.01
N ARG A 144 16.81 14.56 12.27
CA ARG A 144 16.37 13.27 12.82
C ARG A 144 14.94 13.39 13.35
N PRO A 145 13.93 13.35 12.48
CA PRO A 145 12.55 13.31 12.92
C PRO A 145 12.31 12.10 13.84
N GLU A 146 11.43 12.25 14.79
CA GLU A 146 11.08 11.15 15.72
C GLU A 146 10.50 9.95 14.97
N ILE A 147 10.74 8.75 15.50
CA ILE A 147 10.14 7.52 14.97
C ILE A 147 8.61 7.63 15.10
N GLY A 148 7.89 7.24 14.04
CA GLY A 148 6.44 7.41 13.94
C GLY A 148 6.02 8.71 13.25
N THR A 149 6.93 9.66 13.03
CA THR A 149 6.62 10.91 12.31
C THR A 149 6.30 10.62 10.85
N THR A 150 5.21 11.23 10.36
CA THR A 150 4.89 11.22 8.94
C THR A 150 5.72 12.27 8.21
N VAL A 151 6.36 11.87 7.12
CA VAL A 151 7.15 12.72 6.24
C VAL A 151 6.73 12.50 4.78
N THR A 152 7.03 13.46 3.91
CA THR A 152 6.88 13.25 2.47
C THR A 152 8.27 13.17 1.84
N VAL A 153 8.58 12.05 1.22
CA VAL A 153 9.85 11.81 0.54
C VAL A 153 9.62 11.94 -0.97
N GLY A 154 10.09 13.03 -1.55
CA GLY A 154 9.72 13.41 -2.91
C GLY A 154 8.20 13.60 -3.06
N LYS A 155 7.53 12.65 -3.69
CA LYS A 155 6.07 12.65 -3.87
C LYS A 155 5.35 11.57 -3.03
N ARG A 156 6.06 10.92 -2.10
CA ARG A 156 5.54 9.77 -1.36
C ARG A 156 5.41 10.02 0.12
N TYR A 157 4.23 9.76 0.65
CA TYR A 157 4.03 9.73 2.09
C TYR A 157 4.73 8.53 2.71
N ALA A 158 5.45 8.76 3.79
CA ALA A 158 6.20 7.75 4.52
C ALA A 158 6.14 8.02 6.01
N THR A 159 6.48 7.01 6.79
CA THR A 159 6.64 7.12 8.25
C THR A 159 8.06 6.78 8.61
N VAL A 160 8.68 7.57 9.48
CA VAL A 160 10.00 7.28 10.06
C VAL A 160 9.88 6.04 10.95
N VAL A 161 10.61 4.97 10.62
CA VAL A 161 10.54 3.69 11.35
C VAL A 161 11.78 3.37 12.15
N ARG A 162 12.90 4.02 11.84
CA ARG A 162 14.16 3.85 12.59
C ARG A 162 15.11 5.02 12.34
N HIS A 163 16.05 5.21 13.25
CA HIS A 163 17.23 6.04 13.01
C HIS A 163 18.39 5.17 12.50
N THR A 164 19.23 5.74 11.66
CA THR A 164 20.50 5.19 11.21
C THR A 164 21.64 6.11 11.66
N PRO A 165 22.92 5.70 11.61
CA PRO A 165 24.01 6.59 12.00
C PRO A 165 23.98 7.94 11.28
N ASP A 166 23.68 7.95 10.00
CA ASP A 166 23.75 9.12 9.12
C ASP A 166 22.37 9.64 8.67
N GLY A 167 21.28 9.19 9.28
CA GLY A 167 19.94 9.63 8.89
C GLY A 167 18.80 8.78 9.44
N VAL A 168 17.84 8.43 8.58
CA VAL A 168 16.62 7.73 8.97
C VAL A 168 16.23 6.64 7.96
N GLY A 169 15.57 5.60 8.46
CA GLY A 169 14.82 4.65 7.65
C GLY A 169 13.33 5.00 7.67
N VAL A 170 12.72 4.99 6.50
CA VAL A 170 11.30 5.30 6.32
C VAL A 170 10.56 4.15 5.67
N ALA A 171 9.30 3.95 6.05
CA ALA A 171 8.36 3.04 5.40
C ALA A 171 7.35 3.84 4.59
N PHE A 172 7.19 3.50 3.31
CA PHE A 172 6.20 4.15 2.46
C PHE A 172 4.79 3.72 2.81
N ARG A 173 3.86 4.67 2.86
CA ARG A 173 2.43 4.37 2.99
C ARG A 173 1.90 3.50 1.85
N MET A 174 2.42 3.75 0.64
CA MET A 174 2.13 2.98 -0.56
C MET A 174 3.42 2.42 -1.12
N PRO A 175 3.62 1.09 -1.06
CA PRO A 175 4.76 0.44 -1.68
C PRO A 175 4.84 0.72 -3.19
N PHE A 176 6.02 0.62 -3.75
CA PHE A 176 6.18 0.61 -5.21
C PHE A 176 5.51 -0.62 -5.82
N GLY A 177 5.01 -0.47 -7.03
CA GLY A 177 4.57 -1.62 -7.81
C GLY A 177 5.75 -2.40 -8.36
N PRO A 178 5.68 -3.75 -8.44
CA PRO A 178 6.76 -4.57 -8.97
C PRO A 178 7.19 -4.17 -10.37
N LEU A 179 6.26 -3.68 -11.20
CA LEU A 179 6.52 -3.27 -12.58
C LEU A 179 7.20 -1.89 -12.70
N THR A 180 7.17 -1.08 -11.62
CA THR A 180 7.72 0.28 -11.61
C THR A 180 8.94 0.42 -10.72
N PHE A 181 9.30 -0.62 -9.99
CA PHE A 181 10.44 -0.63 -9.09
C PHE A 181 11.71 -1.08 -9.82
N ASN A 182 12.56 -0.14 -10.16
CA ASN A 182 13.85 -0.35 -10.80
C ASN A 182 14.79 0.79 -10.45
N GLU A 183 16.04 0.72 -10.84
CA GLU A 183 17.08 1.71 -10.51
C GLU A 183 16.79 3.12 -11.06
N ARG A 184 15.90 3.27 -12.03
CA ARG A 184 15.50 4.57 -12.61
C ARG A 184 14.30 5.19 -11.90
N VAL A 185 13.83 4.59 -10.83
CA VAL A 185 12.71 5.12 -10.05
C VAL A 185 13.04 6.50 -9.48
N ILE A 186 12.09 7.41 -9.53
CA ILE A 186 12.17 8.77 -8.97
C ILE A 186 11.19 8.86 -7.81
N LEU A 187 11.67 9.36 -6.67
CA LEU A 187 10.88 9.63 -5.47
C LEU A 187 10.18 10.98 -5.53
#